data_e51eda7cb766148fecfe35b803cad5f6
#
_entry.id   e51eda7cb766148fecfe35b803cad5f6
#
_cell.length_a   1.000
_cell.length_b   1.000
_cell.length_c   1.000
_cell.angle_alpha   90.00
_cell.angle_beta   90.00
_cell.angle_gamma   90.00
#
_symmetry.space_group_name_H-M   'P 1'
#
loop_
_entity.id
_entity.type
_entity.pdbx_description
1 polymer ?
#
loop_
_entity_poly.entity_id
_entity_poly.type
_entity_poly.pdbx_seq_one_letter_code
_entity_poly.pdbx_strand_id
1 'polypeptide(L)'
;MLFFTFLLFVGCSNTAEEIRDYSRLGSEPMLEADEIDLRITEQGDIVVRVQAPVMRSFDSDEKKYDEFEQGIRVQSYDAEGGSGASISASYAIYQRQEKLWEARQHVVAVNEKGDSIQTEQIFWDENKGRVYTNANVRIRTASAVLFGKGLESDDRFIDWEIKEPTGVIAVPDERSQVGGMTLQKAEL
;
A
#
# COMPACT_ATOMS: atom_id res chain seq x y z
N MET A 1 27.76 38.23 65.99
CA MET A 1 28.18 38.01 64.58
C MET A 1 27.27 36.94 63.99
N LEU A 2 26.27 37.37 63.24
CA LEU A 2 25.30 36.48 62.61
C LEU A 2 25.71 36.32 61.14
N PHE A 3 26.23 35.13 60.78
CA PHE A 3 26.69 34.83 59.41
C PHE A 3 25.46 34.32 58.62
N PHE A 4 24.91 35.18 57.80
CA PHE A 4 23.74 34.88 56.98
C PHE A 4 24.23 34.20 55.67
N THR A 5 24.11 32.87 55.59
CA THR A 5 24.48 32.09 54.45
C THR A 5 23.35 32.20 53.41
N PHE A 6 23.57 33.00 52.36
CA PHE A 6 22.66 33.15 51.22
C PHE A 6 22.88 31.98 50.25
N LEU A 7 21.98 31.03 50.28
CA LEU A 7 21.98 29.86 49.36
C LEU A 7 21.39 30.30 48.00
N LEU A 8 22.29 30.42 47.01
CA LEU A 8 21.86 30.69 45.62
C LEU A 8 21.25 29.42 45.02
N PHE A 9 19.94 29.40 44.83
CA PHE A 9 19.26 28.43 43.98
C PHE A 9 19.54 28.77 42.52
N VAL A 10 20.47 28.08 41.89
CA VAL A 10 20.63 28.08 40.43
C VAL A 10 19.58 27.11 39.89
N GLY A 11 18.41 27.61 39.54
CA GLY A 11 17.41 26.85 38.82
C GLY A 11 17.84 26.72 37.36
N CYS A 12 18.10 25.49 36.88
CA CYS A 12 18.17 25.23 35.45
C CYS A 12 16.79 25.50 34.83
N SER A 13 16.65 26.58 34.09
CA SER A 13 15.48 26.84 33.26
C SER A 13 15.79 26.37 31.86
N ASN A 14 15.15 25.29 31.41
CA ASN A 14 15.16 24.96 29.99
C ASN A 14 14.51 26.07 29.20
N THR A 15 15.17 26.54 28.15
CA THR A 15 14.62 27.60 27.30
C THR A 15 13.48 27.03 26.44
N ALA A 16 12.54 27.89 26.04
CA ALA A 16 11.47 27.50 25.11
C ALA A 16 12.01 26.98 23.75
N GLU A 17 13.23 27.30 23.45
CA GLU A 17 13.96 26.86 22.25
C GLU A 17 14.44 25.41 22.39
N GLU A 18 15.01 25.04 23.53
CA GLU A 18 15.38 23.64 23.85
C GLU A 18 14.17 22.71 23.89
N ILE A 19 13.03 23.17 24.41
CA ILE A 19 11.78 22.41 24.42
C ILE A 19 11.25 22.22 22.99
N ARG A 20 11.37 23.23 22.13
CA ARG A 20 10.98 23.11 20.70
C ARG A 20 11.89 22.16 19.94
N ASP A 21 13.18 22.17 20.18
CA ASP A 21 14.13 21.26 19.54
C ASP A 21 13.90 19.81 19.99
N TYR A 22 13.59 19.60 21.29
CA TYR A 22 13.21 18.28 21.79
C TYR A 22 11.89 17.76 21.17
N SER A 23 10.93 18.66 20.95
CA SER A 23 9.67 18.33 20.25
C SER A 23 9.87 18.03 18.75
N ARG A 24 10.88 18.62 18.12
CA ARG A 24 11.27 18.35 16.74
C ARG A 24 11.96 16.99 16.60
N LEU A 25 12.77 16.57 17.55
CA LEU A 25 13.44 15.25 17.55
C LEU A 25 12.44 14.10 17.47
N GLY A 26 11.21 14.26 18.00
CA GLY A 26 10.14 13.26 17.88
C GLY A 26 9.38 13.29 16.54
N SER A 27 9.61 14.31 15.69
CA SER A 27 8.96 14.47 14.39
C SER A 27 9.88 14.14 13.21
N GLU A 28 11.19 14.02 13.43
CA GLU A 28 12.14 13.65 12.39
C GLU A 28 12.21 12.13 12.19
N PRO A 29 12.38 11.66 10.96
CA PRO A 29 12.58 10.23 10.72
C PRO A 29 13.90 9.77 11.34
N MET A 30 13.90 8.59 11.96
CA MET A 30 15.10 7.94 12.45
C MET A 30 16.02 7.51 11.29
N LEU A 31 15.42 7.15 10.17
CA LEU A 31 16.08 6.73 8.94
C LEU A 31 15.35 7.30 7.74
N GLU A 32 16.08 7.85 6.80
CA GLU A 32 15.60 8.16 5.44
C GLU A 32 16.47 7.41 4.43
N ALA A 33 15.85 6.79 3.45
CA ALA A 33 16.52 6.07 2.40
C ALA A 33 15.89 6.38 1.05
N ASP A 34 16.74 6.65 0.06
CA ASP A 34 16.36 6.95 -1.32
C ASP A 34 16.54 5.72 -2.21
N GLU A 35 15.77 5.66 -3.30
CA GLU A 35 15.88 4.63 -4.35
C GLU A 35 15.81 3.20 -3.80
N ILE A 36 14.78 2.90 -3.01
CA ILE A 36 14.58 1.60 -2.39
C ILE A 36 14.32 0.54 -3.46
N ASP A 37 15.12 -0.52 -3.44
CA ASP A 37 14.91 -1.79 -4.15
C ASP A 37 15.20 -2.95 -3.20
N LEU A 38 14.24 -3.23 -2.34
CA LEU A 38 14.33 -4.29 -1.34
C LEU A 38 13.84 -5.61 -1.94
N ARG A 39 14.63 -6.68 -1.77
CA ARG A 39 14.29 -8.03 -2.20
C ARG A 39 14.27 -8.96 -1.00
N ILE A 40 13.11 -9.55 -0.76
CA ILE A 40 12.92 -10.55 0.27
C ILE A 40 13.10 -11.91 -0.38
N THR A 41 13.97 -12.74 0.19
CA THR A 41 14.28 -14.06 -0.36
C THR A 41 13.94 -15.16 0.64
N GLU A 42 13.37 -16.26 0.13
CA GLU A 42 13.16 -17.50 0.87
C GLU A 42 13.87 -18.63 0.15
N GLN A 43 14.66 -19.42 0.88
CA GLN A 43 15.46 -20.53 0.33
C GLN A 43 16.40 -20.16 -0.84
N GLY A 44 16.67 -18.87 -1.02
CA GLY A 44 17.53 -18.36 -2.10
C GLY A 44 16.78 -17.69 -3.26
N ASP A 45 15.48 -17.89 -3.36
CA ASP A 45 14.64 -17.31 -4.40
C ASP A 45 13.97 -16.02 -3.91
N ILE A 46 13.80 -15.05 -4.80
CA ILE A 46 13.11 -13.79 -4.49
C ILE A 46 11.61 -14.08 -4.43
N VAL A 47 11.00 -13.85 -3.27
CA VAL A 47 9.55 -14.03 -3.08
C VAL A 47 8.79 -12.71 -3.11
N VAL A 48 9.43 -11.59 -2.70
CA VAL A 48 8.84 -10.25 -2.75
C VAL A 48 9.91 -9.22 -3.12
N ARG A 49 9.55 -8.25 -3.96
CA ARG A 49 10.34 -7.07 -4.27
C ARG A 49 9.55 -5.82 -3.93
N VAL A 50 10.16 -4.92 -3.15
CA VAL A 50 9.58 -3.61 -2.80
C VAL A 50 10.44 -2.52 -3.44
N GLN A 51 9.82 -1.63 -4.18
CA GLN A 51 10.47 -0.49 -4.82
C GLN A 51 9.77 0.80 -4.42
N ALA A 52 10.54 1.79 -4.00
CA ALA A 52 10.03 3.12 -3.68
C ALA A 52 11.10 4.18 -3.92
N PRO A 53 10.74 5.40 -4.36
CA PRO A 53 11.69 6.51 -4.49
C PRO A 53 12.29 6.93 -3.16
N VAL A 54 11.47 7.00 -2.09
CA VAL A 54 11.90 7.41 -0.74
C VAL A 54 11.15 6.59 0.30
N MET A 55 11.84 6.19 1.35
CA MET A 55 11.27 5.62 2.57
C MET A 55 11.75 6.43 3.76
N ARG A 56 10.84 6.78 4.66
CA ARG A 56 11.13 7.36 5.97
C ARG A 56 10.66 6.45 7.07
N SER A 57 11.56 6.12 8.00
CA SER A 57 11.27 5.26 9.14
C SER A 57 11.21 6.10 10.41
N PHE A 58 10.12 5.95 11.15
CA PHE A 58 9.89 6.60 12.43
C PHE A 58 9.87 5.54 13.53
N ASP A 59 10.66 5.74 14.58
CA ASP A 59 10.74 4.83 15.72
C ASP A 59 10.89 5.62 17.03
N SER A 60 9.79 6.14 17.51
CA SER A 60 9.67 6.80 18.81
C SER A 60 8.60 6.10 19.64
N ASP A 61 8.43 6.50 20.90
CA ASP A 61 7.38 5.94 21.77
C ASP A 61 5.96 6.15 21.19
N GLU A 62 5.77 7.22 20.40
CA GLU A 62 4.49 7.58 19.79
C GLU A 62 4.34 7.14 18.33
N LYS A 63 5.45 6.92 17.62
CA LYS A 63 5.45 6.68 16.17
C LYS A 63 6.36 5.51 15.81
N LYS A 64 5.79 4.41 15.35
CA LYS A 64 6.55 3.21 14.90
C LYS A 64 6.03 2.74 13.55
N TYR A 65 6.40 3.50 12.50
CA TYR A 65 5.96 3.20 11.15
C TYR A 65 7.01 3.56 10.12
N ASP A 66 6.87 2.97 8.95
CA ASP A 66 7.61 3.33 7.74
C ASP A 66 6.66 4.00 6.75
N GLU A 67 7.10 5.09 6.13
CA GLU A 67 6.31 5.94 5.24
C GLU A 67 6.95 6.04 3.86
N PHE A 68 6.12 5.97 2.83
CA PHE A 68 6.49 6.01 1.42
C PHE A 68 5.70 7.13 0.73
N GLU A 69 6.18 8.37 0.86
CA GLU A 69 5.45 9.57 0.40
C GLU A 69 5.42 9.75 -1.12
N GLN A 70 6.40 9.20 -1.84
CA GLN A 70 6.53 9.36 -3.29
C GLN A 70 6.10 8.12 -4.07
N GLY A 71 5.32 7.26 -3.42
CA GLY A 71 4.80 6.03 -3.99
C GLY A 71 5.59 4.80 -3.64
N ILE A 72 4.95 3.67 -3.90
CA ILE A 72 5.47 2.32 -3.64
C ILE A 72 4.99 1.36 -4.73
N ARG A 73 5.82 0.38 -5.03
CA ARG A 73 5.46 -0.80 -5.81
C ARG A 73 5.95 -2.04 -5.11
N VAL A 74 5.04 -2.98 -4.89
CA VAL A 74 5.34 -4.30 -4.32
C VAL A 74 4.98 -5.35 -5.37
N GLN A 75 5.86 -6.32 -5.59
CA GLN A 75 5.67 -7.43 -6.51
C GLN A 75 6.00 -8.72 -5.78
N SER A 76 5.08 -9.69 -5.75
CA SER A 76 5.37 -11.06 -5.32
C SER A 76 5.83 -11.93 -6.48
N TYR A 77 6.51 -13.04 -6.16
CA TYR A 77 6.97 -14.04 -7.12
C TYR A 77 6.59 -15.42 -6.62
N ASP A 78 6.34 -16.33 -7.53
CA ASP A 78 6.15 -17.76 -7.21
C ASP A 78 7.49 -18.48 -7.08
N ALA A 79 7.46 -19.75 -6.70
CA ALA A 79 8.66 -20.57 -6.50
C ALA A 79 9.46 -20.82 -7.79
N GLU A 80 8.86 -20.66 -8.95
CA GLU A 80 9.47 -20.80 -10.27
C GLU A 80 10.02 -19.45 -10.79
N GLY A 81 9.89 -18.36 -10.02
CA GLY A 81 10.32 -17.00 -10.38
C GLY A 81 9.33 -16.27 -11.29
N GLY A 82 8.13 -16.82 -11.47
CA GLY A 82 7.03 -16.16 -12.18
C GLY A 82 6.46 -14.99 -11.39
N SER A 83 5.89 -14.01 -12.08
CA SER A 83 5.25 -12.86 -11.43
C SER A 83 3.92 -13.27 -10.79
N GLY A 84 3.82 -13.13 -9.47
CA GLY A 84 2.60 -13.26 -8.71
C GLY A 84 1.77 -11.97 -8.67
N ALA A 85 1.17 -11.68 -7.52
CA ALA A 85 0.43 -10.45 -7.32
C ALA A 85 1.33 -9.21 -7.22
N SER A 86 0.81 -8.07 -7.61
CA SER A 86 1.48 -6.78 -7.42
C SER A 86 0.52 -5.71 -6.91
N ILE A 87 1.06 -4.74 -6.19
CA ILE A 87 0.32 -3.53 -5.76
C ILE A 87 1.21 -2.30 -5.97
N SER A 88 0.60 -1.20 -6.39
CA SER A 88 1.23 0.11 -6.46
C SER A 88 0.29 1.19 -5.95
N ALA A 89 0.85 2.24 -5.35
CA ALA A 89 0.13 3.39 -4.85
C ALA A 89 1.02 4.62 -4.86
N SER A 90 0.43 5.82 -4.82
CA SER A 90 1.18 7.08 -4.72
C SER A 90 1.67 7.37 -3.30
N TYR A 91 1.09 6.73 -2.30
CA TYR A 91 1.45 6.85 -0.89
C TYR A 91 1.23 5.53 -0.18
N ALA A 92 2.10 5.18 0.76
CA ALA A 92 1.86 4.07 1.68
C ALA A 92 2.48 4.32 3.06
N ILE A 93 1.93 3.65 4.06
CA ILE A 93 2.44 3.60 5.42
C ILE A 93 2.37 2.17 5.94
N TYR A 94 3.42 1.73 6.64
CA TYR A 94 3.48 0.45 7.31
C TYR A 94 3.58 0.64 8.82
N GLN A 95 2.54 0.29 9.53
CA GLN A 95 2.50 0.30 10.99
C GLN A 95 3.12 -1.00 11.51
N ARG A 96 4.38 -0.93 11.97
CA ARG A 96 5.20 -2.12 12.31
C ARG A 96 4.64 -2.94 13.48
N GLN A 97 4.07 -2.28 14.48
CA GLN A 97 3.53 -2.98 15.66
C GLN A 97 2.25 -3.76 15.33
N GLU A 98 1.38 -3.15 14.56
CA GLU A 98 0.10 -3.70 14.13
C GLU A 98 0.26 -4.66 12.96
N LYS A 99 1.40 -4.62 12.25
CA LYS A 99 1.63 -5.29 10.97
C LYS A 99 0.54 -4.94 9.96
N LEU A 100 0.23 -3.66 9.89
CA LEU A 100 -0.82 -3.12 9.05
C LEU A 100 -0.23 -2.18 8.01
N TRP A 101 -0.44 -2.52 6.75
CA TRP A 101 -0.18 -1.64 5.61
C TRP A 101 -1.41 -0.83 5.27
N GLU A 102 -1.21 0.41 4.93
CA GLU A 102 -2.20 1.25 4.30
C GLU A 102 -1.59 1.87 3.05
N ALA A 103 -2.21 1.65 1.90
CA ALA A 103 -1.87 2.30 0.64
C ALA A 103 -2.98 3.26 0.23
N ARG A 104 -2.60 4.44 -0.27
CA ARG A 104 -3.53 5.51 -0.64
C ARG A 104 -3.17 6.10 -2.00
N GLN A 105 -4.17 6.72 -2.63
CA GLN A 105 -4.05 7.47 -3.88
C GLN A 105 -3.59 6.60 -5.05
N HIS A 106 -4.47 6.44 -6.02
CA HIS A 106 -4.21 5.68 -7.24
C HIS A 106 -3.74 4.23 -6.97
N VAL A 107 -4.37 3.59 -5.99
CA VAL A 107 -4.03 2.20 -5.66
C VAL A 107 -4.44 1.29 -6.81
N VAL A 108 -3.50 0.50 -7.30
CA VAL A 108 -3.72 -0.53 -8.30
C VAL A 108 -3.10 -1.84 -7.81
N ALA A 109 -3.94 -2.86 -7.59
CA ALA A 109 -3.50 -4.21 -7.33
C ALA A 109 -3.80 -5.10 -8.55
N VAL A 110 -2.90 -6.01 -8.85
CA VAL A 110 -3.04 -6.96 -9.97
C VAL A 110 -2.68 -8.35 -9.46
N ASN A 111 -3.53 -9.35 -9.71
CA ASN A 111 -3.24 -10.73 -9.36
C ASN A 111 -2.47 -11.47 -10.48
N GLU A 112 -2.09 -12.71 -10.21
CA GLU A 112 -1.38 -13.57 -11.17
C GLU A 112 -2.17 -13.87 -12.46
N LYS A 113 -3.50 -13.73 -12.42
CA LYS A 113 -4.39 -13.93 -13.59
C LYS A 113 -4.50 -12.67 -14.45
N GLY A 114 -3.96 -11.54 -14.00
CA GLY A 114 -4.06 -10.24 -14.66
C GLY A 114 -5.34 -9.47 -14.32
N ASP A 115 -6.17 -9.95 -13.40
CA ASP A 115 -7.29 -9.16 -12.89
C ASP A 115 -6.74 -7.99 -12.07
N SER A 116 -7.35 -6.82 -12.21
CA SER A 116 -6.89 -5.62 -11.53
C SER A 116 -7.97 -4.99 -10.67
N ILE A 117 -7.57 -4.53 -9.48
CA ILE A 117 -8.38 -3.79 -8.52
C ILE A 117 -7.85 -2.36 -8.47
N GLN A 118 -8.71 -1.37 -8.65
CA GLN A 118 -8.40 0.05 -8.54
C GLN A 118 -9.25 0.66 -7.43
N THR A 119 -8.60 1.42 -6.54
CA THR A 119 -9.25 2.11 -5.42
C THR A 119 -8.40 3.30 -4.95
N GLU A 120 -8.96 4.16 -4.11
CA GLU A 120 -8.21 5.29 -3.51
C GLU A 120 -7.54 4.94 -2.19
N GLN A 121 -7.94 3.83 -1.56
CA GLN A 121 -7.36 3.38 -0.29
C GLN A 121 -7.53 1.88 -0.16
N ILE A 122 -6.52 1.20 0.38
CA ILE A 122 -6.57 -0.22 0.71
C ILE A 122 -5.72 -0.49 1.95
N PHE A 123 -6.13 -1.45 2.74
CA PHE A 123 -5.43 -1.94 3.92
C PHE A 123 -5.05 -3.41 3.72
N TRP A 124 -3.87 -3.78 4.20
CA TRP A 124 -3.44 -5.17 4.31
C TRP A 124 -3.02 -5.46 5.74
N ASP A 125 -3.78 -6.34 6.40
CA ASP A 125 -3.52 -6.86 7.75
C ASP A 125 -2.74 -8.18 7.61
N GLU A 126 -1.42 -8.14 7.81
CA GLU A 126 -0.55 -9.31 7.68
C GLU A 126 -0.90 -10.40 8.71
N ASN A 127 -1.32 -10.01 9.92
CA ASN A 127 -1.67 -10.97 10.96
C ASN A 127 -2.89 -11.81 10.59
N LYS A 128 -3.78 -11.25 9.74
CA LYS A 128 -5.01 -11.92 9.30
C LYS A 128 -4.92 -12.44 7.86
N GLY A 129 -3.83 -12.12 7.13
CA GLY A 129 -3.72 -12.45 5.71
C GLY A 129 -4.86 -11.85 4.88
N ARG A 130 -5.32 -10.64 5.24
CA ARG A 130 -6.52 -10.02 4.69
C ARG A 130 -6.25 -8.65 4.14
N VAL A 131 -6.69 -8.44 2.92
CA VAL A 131 -6.73 -7.14 2.25
C VAL A 131 -8.16 -6.61 2.26
N TYR A 132 -8.36 -5.32 2.57
CA TYR A 132 -9.70 -4.74 2.60
C TYR A 132 -9.70 -3.23 2.33
N THR A 133 -10.84 -2.74 1.88
CA THR A 133 -11.15 -1.31 1.79
C THR A 133 -12.62 -1.04 2.01
N ASN A 134 -12.95 0.18 2.44
CA ASN A 134 -14.33 0.70 2.47
C ASN A 134 -14.57 1.76 1.37
N ALA A 135 -13.54 2.05 0.56
CA ALA A 135 -13.63 2.99 -0.54
C ALA A 135 -14.35 2.37 -1.76
N ASN A 136 -14.61 3.20 -2.76
CA ASN A 136 -15.09 2.71 -4.05
C ASN A 136 -14.02 1.87 -4.74
N VAL A 137 -14.46 0.79 -5.39
CA VAL A 137 -13.58 -0.12 -6.11
C VAL A 137 -14.04 -0.30 -7.55
N ARG A 138 -13.07 -0.47 -8.44
CA ARG A 138 -13.26 -0.91 -9.81
C ARG A 138 -12.39 -2.15 -10.01
N ILE A 139 -13.05 -3.28 -10.33
CA ILE A 139 -12.35 -4.53 -10.60
C ILE A 139 -12.50 -4.83 -12.09
N ARG A 140 -11.39 -5.10 -12.75
CA ARG A 140 -11.34 -5.54 -14.14
C ARG A 140 -10.83 -6.96 -14.21
N THR A 141 -11.67 -7.84 -14.75
CA THR A 141 -11.31 -9.23 -15.11
C THR A 141 -11.22 -9.38 -16.62
N ALA A 142 -10.90 -10.57 -17.10
CA ALA A 142 -10.88 -10.86 -18.53
C ALA A 142 -12.24 -10.66 -19.22
N SER A 143 -13.37 -10.84 -18.50
CA SER A 143 -14.72 -10.86 -19.06
C SER A 143 -15.62 -9.72 -18.59
N ALA A 144 -15.23 -8.97 -17.56
CA ALA A 144 -16.08 -7.95 -16.96
C ALA A 144 -15.30 -6.82 -16.30
N VAL A 145 -15.97 -5.67 -16.15
CA VAL A 145 -15.57 -4.61 -15.23
C VAL A 145 -16.68 -4.45 -14.20
N LEU A 146 -16.34 -4.61 -12.94
CA LEU A 146 -17.24 -4.52 -11.81
C LEU A 146 -16.96 -3.24 -11.03
N PHE A 147 -18.00 -2.65 -10.47
CA PHE A 147 -17.93 -1.47 -9.62
C PHE A 147 -18.67 -1.73 -8.31
N GLY A 148 -18.19 -1.13 -7.24
CA GLY A 148 -18.85 -1.21 -5.95
C GLY A 148 -18.15 -0.38 -4.90
N LYS A 149 -18.62 -0.52 -3.66
CA LYS A 149 -18.03 0.11 -2.48
C LYS A 149 -17.69 -0.96 -1.46
N GLY A 150 -16.48 -0.88 -0.93
CA GLY A 150 -15.94 -1.88 -0.02
C GLY A 150 -15.53 -3.17 -0.74
N LEU A 151 -14.36 -3.66 -0.39
CA LEU A 151 -13.77 -4.91 -0.85
C LEU A 151 -13.15 -5.64 0.32
N GLU A 152 -13.19 -6.95 0.25
CA GLU A 152 -12.39 -7.84 1.08
C GLU A 152 -11.75 -8.90 0.19
N SER A 153 -10.48 -9.25 0.43
CA SER A 153 -9.72 -10.19 -0.38
C SER A 153 -8.65 -10.89 0.45
N ASP A 154 -8.15 -12.01 -0.04
CA ASP A 154 -6.88 -12.58 0.38
C ASP A 154 -5.70 -11.68 -0.09
N ASP A 155 -4.49 -11.95 0.41
CA ASP A 155 -3.27 -11.20 0.11
C ASP A 155 -2.75 -11.40 -1.33
N ARG A 156 -3.29 -12.38 -2.06
CA ARG A 156 -2.99 -12.66 -3.46
C ARG A 156 -3.99 -12.05 -4.44
N PHE A 157 -5.06 -11.41 -3.94
CA PHE A 157 -6.16 -10.84 -4.72
C PHE A 157 -6.85 -11.87 -5.64
N ILE A 158 -6.93 -13.14 -5.22
CA ILE A 158 -7.57 -14.23 -5.96
C ILE A 158 -9.01 -14.39 -5.53
N ASP A 159 -9.23 -14.47 -4.21
CA ASP A 159 -10.55 -14.62 -3.60
C ASP A 159 -10.98 -13.26 -3.05
N TRP A 160 -11.85 -12.58 -3.77
CA TRP A 160 -12.32 -11.25 -3.39
C TRP A 160 -13.85 -11.13 -3.43
N GLU A 161 -14.37 -10.27 -2.58
CA GLU A 161 -15.78 -9.94 -2.49
C GLU A 161 -15.98 -8.42 -2.44
N ILE A 162 -16.90 -7.90 -3.28
CA ILE A 162 -17.37 -6.51 -3.20
C ILE A 162 -18.56 -6.48 -2.24
N LYS A 163 -18.46 -5.65 -1.19
CA LYS A 163 -19.51 -5.58 -0.14
C LYS A 163 -20.80 -4.95 -0.65
N GLU A 164 -20.70 -3.89 -1.44
CA GLU A 164 -21.84 -3.15 -2.01
C GLU A 164 -21.61 -3.02 -3.53
N PRO A 165 -21.95 -4.05 -4.34
CA PRO A 165 -21.79 -3.98 -5.78
C PRO A 165 -22.78 -2.98 -6.38
N THR A 166 -22.33 -2.11 -7.29
CA THR A 166 -23.16 -1.06 -7.91
C THR A 166 -23.35 -1.21 -9.41
N GLY A 167 -22.51 -1.99 -10.07
CA GLY A 167 -22.64 -2.22 -11.51
C GLY A 167 -21.65 -3.21 -12.07
N VAL A 168 -22.00 -3.76 -13.24
CA VAL A 168 -21.17 -4.68 -14.01
C VAL A 168 -21.27 -4.30 -15.49
N ILE A 169 -20.12 -4.23 -16.16
CA ILE A 169 -20.04 -4.05 -17.61
C ILE A 169 -19.32 -5.27 -18.18
N ALA A 170 -19.99 -6.04 -19.05
CA ALA A 170 -19.35 -7.13 -19.77
C ALA A 170 -18.31 -6.57 -20.76
N VAL A 171 -17.13 -7.19 -20.81
CA VAL A 171 -16.13 -6.90 -21.83
C VAL A 171 -16.35 -7.89 -22.98
N PRO A 172 -16.68 -7.42 -24.20
CA PRO A 172 -16.83 -8.31 -25.34
C PRO A 172 -15.51 -9.04 -25.62
N ASP A 173 -15.58 -10.36 -25.84
CA ASP A 173 -14.43 -11.13 -26.30
C ASP A 173 -14.16 -10.77 -27.77
N GLU A 174 -13.04 -10.13 -28.06
CA GLU A 174 -12.64 -9.75 -29.42
C GLU A 174 -12.53 -10.98 -30.37
N ARG A 175 -12.38 -12.19 -29.85
CA ARG A 175 -12.35 -13.43 -30.62
C ARG A 175 -13.71 -13.83 -31.19
N SER A 176 -14.81 -13.31 -30.64
CA SER A 176 -16.16 -13.61 -31.12
C SER A 176 -16.58 -12.81 -32.36
N GLN A 177 -15.83 -11.77 -32.75
CA GLN A 177 -16.19 -10.91 -33.88
C GLN A 177 -15.60 -11.35 -35.23
N VAL A 178 -14.70 -12.33 -35.28
CA VAL A 178 -14.07 -12.78 -36.54
C VAL A 178 -14.87 -13.86 -37.26
N GLY A 179 -15.94 -14.39 -36.65
CA GLY A 179 -16.73 -15.53 -37.17
C GLY A 179 -18.06 -15.21 -37.88
N GLY A 180 -18.44 -13.95 -38.06
CA GLY A 180 -19.81 -13.59 -38.44
C GLY A 180 -20.01 -12.74 -39.69
N MET A 181 -19.13 -12.78 -40.71
CA MET A 181 -19.41 -12.13 -41.98
C MET A 181 -19.86 -13.14 -43.01
N THR A 182 -21.07 -13.66 -42.85
CA THR A 182 -21.78 -14.40 -43.91
C THR A 182 -22.27 -13.39 -44.94
N LEU A 183 -21.61 -13.32 -46.11
CA LEU A 183 -22.07 -12.58 -47.25
C LEU A 183 -23.38 -13.24 -47.73
N GLN A 184 -24.50 -12.63 -47.46
CA GLN A 184 -25.76 -12.99 -48.06
C GLN A 184 -25.78 -12.45 -49.53
N LYS A 185 -25.53 -13.34 -50.47
CA LYS A 185 -25.60 -13.08 -51.91
C LYS A 185 -27.05 -12.74 -52.26
N ALA A 186 -27.29 -11.52 -52.71
CA ALA A 186 -28.55 -11.16 -53.32
C ALA A 186 -28.68 -11.91 -54.66
N GLU A 187 -29.71 -12.72 -54.78
CA GLU A 187 -30.25 -13.16 -56.09
C GLU A 187 -31.46 -12.31 -56.43
N LEU A 188 -31.44 -11.85 -57.68
CA LEU A 188 -32.49 -11.11 -58.42
C LEU A 188 -33.71 -11.97 -58.66
#